data_28cfb2c9eee91551e6f77b293c2c1f45
#
_entry.id   28cfb2c9eee91551e6f77b293c2c1f45
#
_cell.length_a   1.000
_cell.length_b   1.000
_cell.length_c   1.000
_cell.angle_alpha   90.00
_cell.angle_beta   90.00
_cell.angle_gamma   90.00
#
_symmetry.space_group_name_H-M   'P 1'
#
loop_
_entity.id
_entity.type
_entity.pdbx_description
1 polymer ?
#
loop_
_entity_poly.entity_id
_entity_poly.type
_entity_poly.pdbx_seq_one_letter_code
_entity_poly.pdbx_strand_id
1 'polypeptide(L)'
;MGRGEIVYIMNKKALKIVLTAVMVVFLIVGVVFVCSGLWFKNYDEGMKDRCTESVQAIVDDYKSSSSRHNDGTYSMSYFPVFRYTFDGMEYTKQSNYGSGEPKYSKGDVVEIKVNPNDATEFFDPSDRSDIVYNVLIGVGMFLILIIVVVLFGVYLIGQRKKELEDRFN
;
A
#
# COMPACT_ATOMS: atom_id res chain seq x y z
N MET A 1 25.70 -38.99 -27.94
CA MET A 1 24.96 -37.99 -28.71
C MET A 1 23.97 -37.35 -27.77
N GLY A 2 24.23 -36.10 -27.45
CA GLY A 2 23.98 -35.47 -26.19
C GLY A 2 22.56 -34.98 -25.93
N ARG A 3 22.10 -35.24 -24.73
CA ARG A 3 20.94 -34.63 -24.08
C ARG A 3 21.15 -33.14 -23.75
N GLY A 4 22.26 -32.53 -24.18
CA GLY A 4 22.65 -31.15 -23.87
C GLY A 4 22.19 -30.09 -24.87
N GLU A 5 21.75 -30.44 -26.06
CA GLU A 5 21.42 -29.46 -27.12
C GLU A 5 19.95 -29.11 -27.24
N ILE A 6 19.06 -29.78 -26.53
CA ILE A 6 17.63 -29.51 -26.60
C ILE A 6 17.23 -28.31 -25.71
N VAL A 7 18.07 -27.86 -24.79
CA VAL A 7 17.76 -26.76 -23.84
C VAL A 7 18.05 -25.37 -24.45
N TYR A 8 18.69 -25.24 -25.59
CA TYR A 8 19.20 -23.94 -26.07
C TYR A 8 18.48 -23.33 -27.27
N ILE A 9 17.34 -23.85 -27.69
CA ILE A 9 16.51 -23.14 -28.68
C ILE A 9 15.13 -22.80 -28.06
N MET A 10 15.14 -22.09 -26.96
CA MET A 10 13.99 -21.24 -26.66
C MET A 10 13.94 -20.21 -27.80
N ASN A 11 13.03 -20.46 -28.76
CA ASN A 11 12.87 -19.63 -29.94
C ASN A 11 12.87 -18.16 -29.50
N LYS A 12 13.72 -17.31 -30.05
CA LYS A 12 13.83 -15.89 -29.73
C LYS A 12 12.46 -15.18 -29.72
N LYS A 13 11.50 -15.69 -30.49
CA LYS A 13 10.11 -15.25 -30.48
C LYS A 13 9.39 -15.62 -29.17
N ALA A 14 9.56 -16.86 -28.69
CA ALA A 14 8.95 -17.30 -27.44
C ALA A 14 9.50 -16.52 -26.23
N LEU A 15 10.81 -16.29 -26.19
CA LEU A 15 11.43 -15.45 -25.15
C LEU A 15 10.86 -14.02 -25.15
N LYS A 16 10.70 -13.40 -26.32
CA LYS A 16 10.10 -12.07 -26.42
C LYS A 16 8.66 -12.05 -25.91
N ILE A 17 7.86 -13.06 -26.28
CA ILE A 17 6.47 -13.16 -25.83
C ILE A 17 6.40 -13.29 -24.30
N VAL A 18 7.21 -14.18 -23.71
CA VAL A 18 7.26 -14.35 -22.26
C VAL A 18 7.69 -13.08 -21.56
N LEU A 19 8.74 -12.42 -22.05
CA LEU A 19 9.23 -11.16 -21.47
C LEU A 19 8.15 -10.07 -21.54
N THR A 20 7.47 -9.93 -22.68
CA THR A 20 6.38 -8.98 -22.84
C THR A 20 5.21 -9.28 -21.89
N ALA A 21 4.83 -10.56 -21.77
CA ALA A 21 3.78 -10.97 -20.84
C ALA A 21 4.13 -10.64 -19.38
N VAL A 22 5.34 -10.91 -18.96
CA VAL A 22 5.83 -10.56 -17.62
C VAL A 22 5.79 -9.05 -17.39
N MET A 23 6.24 -8.25 -18.37
CA MET A 23 6.20 -6.79 -18.27
C MET A 23 4.76 -6.26 -18.15
N VAL A 24 3.83 -6.83 -18.89
CA VAL A 24 2.39 -6.46 -18.80
C VAL A 24 1.84 -6.78 -17.42
N VAL A 25 2.16 -7.94 -16.86
CA VAL A 25 1.75 -8.30 -15.49
C VAL A 25 2.29 -7.31 -14.47
N PHE A 26 3.58 -6.98 -14.53
CA PHE A 26 4.17 -6.00 -13.61
C PHE A 26 3.56 -4.60 -13.77
N LEU A 27 3.22 -4.21 -15.00
CA LEU A 27 2.54 -2.94 -15.26
C LEU A 27 1.16 -2.91 -14.59
N ILE A 28 0.38 -3.97 -14.76
CA ILE A 28 -0.96 -4.08 -14.14
C ILE A 28 -0.82 -4.01 -12.61
N VAL A 29 0.11 -4.78 -12.03
CA VAL A 29 0.36 -4.78 -10.59
C VAL A 29 0.76 -3.38 -10.13
N GLY A 30 1.68 -2.70 -10.82
CA GLY A 30 2.10 -1.33 -10.48
C GLY A 30 0.93 -0.35 -10.50
N VAL A 31 0.07 -0.41 -11.51
CA VAL A 31 -1.13 0.45 -11.62
C VAL A 31 -2.12 0.13 -10.48
N VAL A 32 -2.35 -1.13 -10.16
CA VAL A 32 -3.24 -1.52 -9.03
C VAL A 32 -2.72 -0.95 -7.72
N PHE A 33 -1.41 -1.02 -7.44
CA PHE A 33 -0.82 -0.45 -6.23
C PHE A 33 -1.00 1.07 -6.16
N VAL A 34 -0.75 1.79 -7.26
CA VAL A 34 -0.96 3.25 -7.30
C VAL A 34 -2.43 3.60 -7.08
N CYS A 35 -3.35 2.95 -7.78
CA CYS A 35 -4.79 3.20 -7.64
C CYS A 35 -5.28 2.92 -6.22
N SER A 36 -4.84 1.81 -5.62
CA SER A 36 -5.18 1.46 -4.23
C SER A 36 -4.63 2.49 -3.24
N GLY A 37 -3.38 2.93 -3.44
CA GLY A 37 -2.78 3.95 -2.58
C GLY A 37 -3.49 5.30 -2.68
N LEU A 38 -3.86 5.74 -3.89
CA LEU A 38 -4.64 6.97 -4.10
C LEU A 38 -6.04 6.88 -3.49
N TRP A 39 -6.70 5.73 -3.63
CA TRP A 39 -8.01 5.51 -3.01
C TRP A 39 -7.94 5.59 -1.48
N PHE A 40 -6.94 4.92 -0.88
CA PHE A 40 -6.68 4.98 0.55
C PHE A 40 -6.39 6.40 1.04
N LYS A 41 -5.57 7.14 0.28
CA LYS A 41 -5.25 8.55 0.56
C LYS A 41 -6.52 9.41 0.57
N ASN A 42 -7.34 9.33 -0.47
CA ASN A 42 -8.61 10.08 -0.55
C ASN A 42 -9.57 9.74 0.60
N TYR A 43 -9.64 8.46 0.98
CA TYR A 43 -10.48 8.03 2.10
C TYR A 43 -10.01 8.64 3.43
N ASP A 44 -8.71 8.58 3.69
CA ASP A 44 -8.07 9.09 4.92
C ASP A 44 -8.19 10.64 5.00
N GLU A 45 -7.87 11.34 3.91
CA GLU A 45 -8.01 12.80 3.83
C GLU A 45 -9.48 13.22 4.00
N GLY A 46 -10.41 12.54 3.33
CA GLY A 46 -11.84 12.82 3.49
C GLY A 46 -12.36 12.60 4.91
N MET A 47 -11.82 11.63 5.64
CA MET A 47 -12.12 11.45 7.06
C MET A 47 -11.55 12.59 7.90
N LYS A 48 -10.30 12.98 7.66
CA LYS A 48 -9.65 14.11 8.35
C LYS A 48 -10.38 15.44 8.13
N ASP A 49 -10.86 15.67 6.91
CA ASP A 49 -11.61 16.88 6.56
C ASP A 49 -12.97 16.95 7.26
N ARG A 50 -13.60 15.80 7.51
CA ARG A 50 -14.89 15.75 8.23
C ARG A 50 -14.74 15.80 9.75
N CYS A 51 -13.67 15.24 10.28
CA CYS A 51 -13.42 15.18 11.72
C CYS A 51 -12.66 16.43 12.18
N THR A 52 -13.40 17.51 12.46
CA THR A 52 -12.84 18.83 12.77
C THR A 52 -12.80 19.16 14.26
N GLU A 53 -13.66 18.53 15.06
CA GLU A 53 -13.82 18.83 16.48
C GLU A 53 -12.83 18.03 17.34
N SER A 54 -12.07 18.74 18.18
CA SER A 54 -11.15 18.10 19.14
C SER A 54 -11.88 17.68 20.40
N VAL A 55 -11.73 16.42 20.77
CA VAL A 55 -12.35 15.85 21.97
C VAL A 55 -11.31 15.08 22.77
N GLN A 56 -11.38 15.21 24.11
CA GLN A 56 -10.59 14.34 25.01
C GLN A 56 -11.26 12.97 25.11
N ALA A 57 -10.50 11.94 24.79
CA ALA A 57 -10.93 10.56 24.88
C ALA A 57 -10.07 9.79 25.88
N ILE A 58 -10.67 8.85 26.58
CA ILE A 58 -9.97 7.91 27.48
C ILE A 58 -9.78 6.61 26.71
N VAL A 59 -8.58 6.07 26.75
CA VAL A 59 -8.30 4.73 26.25
C VAL A 59 -8.90 3.70 27.22
N ASP A 60 -10.06 3.17 26.85
CA ASP A 60 -10.85 2.28 27.71
C ASP A 60 -10.33 0.84 27.67
N ASP A 61 -10.05 0.34 26.49
CA ASP A 61 -9.56 -1.02 26.29
C ASP A 61 -8.84 -1.18 24.93
N TYR A 62 -8.40 -2.40 24.61
CA TYR A 62 -7.86 -2.82 23.33
C TYR A 62 -8.62 -4.02 22.78
N LYS A 63 -8.97 -3.99 21.50
CA LYS A 63 -9.32 -5.20 20.77
C LYS A 63 -8.11 -5.71 20.01
N SER A 64 -7.81 -6.99 20.17
CA SER A 64 -6.72 -7.63 19.45
C SER A 64 -7.24 -8.47 18.30
N SER A 65 -6.50 -8.46 17.18
CA SER A 65 -6.69 -9.37 16.07
C SER A 65 -5.39 -10.13 15.83
N SER A 66 -5.48 -11.44 15.65
CA SER A 66 -4.31 -12.28 15.35
C SER A 66 -4.41 -12.80 13.92
N SER A 67 -3.30 -12.68 13.17
CA SER A 67 -3.14 -13.27 11.85
C SER A 67 -2.06 -14.33 11.89
N ARG A 68 -2.36 -15.53 11.37
CA ARG A 68 -1.40 -16.63 11.25
C ARG A 68 -0.69 -16.53 9.91
N HIS A 69 0.63 -16.54 9.93
CA HIS A 69 1.47 -16.62 8.74
C HIS A 69 1.68 -18.08 8.29
N ASN A 70 2.08 -18.25 7.01
CA ASN A 70 2.32 -19.58 6.42
C ASN A 70 3.50 -20.32 7.08
N ASP A 71 4.43 -19.59 7.70
CA ASP A 71 5.56 -20.13 8.46
C ASP A 71 5.20 -20.57 9.89
N GLY A 72 3.92 -20.47 10.26
CA GLY A 72 3.42 -20.83 11.59
C GLY A 72 3.57 -19.74 12.65
N THR A 73 4.13 -18.58 12.31
CA THR A 73 4.19 -17.42 13.21
C THR A 73 2.84 -16.71 13.30
N TYR A 74 2.62 -15.96 14.39
CA TYR A 74 1.43 -15.13 14.57
C TYR A 74 1.85 -13.68 14.68
N SER A 75 1.17 -12.80 13.96
CA SER A 75 1.20 -11.36 14.21
C SER A 75 -0.06 -10.95 14.96
N MET A 76 0.09 -10.10 15.96
CA MET A 76 -1.03 -9.49 16.67
C MET A 76 -1.12 -8.02 16.32
N SER A 77 -2.34 -7.54 16.16
CA SER A 77 -2.64 -6.11 16.00
C SER A 77 -3.57 -5.69 17.12
N TYR A 78 -3.26 -4.56 17.73
CA TYR A 78 -4.00 -3.98 18.85
C TYR A 78 -4.70 -2.71 18.37
N PHE A 79 -6.02 -2.67 18.52
CA PHE A 79 -6.89 -1.55 18.15
C PHE A 79 -7.38 -0.88 19.44
N PRO A 80 -7.01 0.37 19.72
CA PRO A 80 -7.48 1.06 20.91
C PRO A 80 -8.99 1.29 20.82
N VAL A 81 -9.65 1.15 21.97
CA VAL A 81 -11.06 1.51 22.17
C VAL A 81 -11.09 2.82 22.96
N PHE A 82 -11.64 3.84 22.37
CA PHE A 82 -11.76 5.16 22.95
C PHE A 82 -13.15 5.39 23.51
N ARG A 83 -13.21 5.98 24.71
CA ARG A 83 -14.43 6.46 25.33
C ARG A 83 -14.34 7.98 25.43
N TYR A 84 -15.32 8.68 24.89
CA TYR A 84 -15.38 10.13 24.84
C TYR A 84 -16.81 10.63 24.92
N THR A 85 -16.98 11.91 25.31
CA THR A 85 -18.27 12.57 25.34
C THR A 85 -18.31 13.65 24.27
N PHE A 86 -19.33 13.63 23.43
CA PHE A 86 -19.59 14.65 22.43
C PHE A 86 -21.08 15.05 22.46
N ASP A 87 -21.37 16.35 22.47
CA ASP A 87 -22.72 16.90 22.59
C ASP A 87 -23.55 16.32 23.75
N GLY A 88 -22.89 16.05 24.89
CA GLY A 88 -23.52 15.51 26.09
C GLY A 88 -23.81 13.99 26.02
N MET A 89 -23.50 13.31 24.93
CA MET A 89 -23.61 11.85 24.76
C MET A 89 -22.26 11.17 24.90
N GLU A 90 -22.26 10.02 25.57
CA GLU A 90 -21.05 9.19 25.71
C GLU A 90 -20.95 8.17 24.58
N TYR A 91 -19.78 8.07 23.98
CA TYR A 91 -19.45 7.14 22.92
C TYR A 91 -18.30 6.24 23.33
N THR A 92 -18.41 4.96 22.99
CA THR A 92 -17.30 3.99 23.12
C THR A 92 -17.08 3.34 21.76
N LYS A 93 -15.94 3.61 21.14
CA LYS A 93 -15.64 3.21 19.76
C LYS A 93 -14.22 2.67 19.64
N GLN A 94 -14.08 1.64 18.81
CA GLN A 94 -12.79 1.08 18.43
C GLN A 94 -12.18 1.90 17.29
N SER A 95 -10.86 2.15 17.35
CA SER A 95 -10.12 2.74 16.23
C SER A 95 -10.10 1.80 15.01
N ASN A 96 -10.16 2.38 13.83
CA ASN A 96 -9.97 1.67 12.57
C ASN A 96 -8.50 1.31 12.32
N TYR A 97 -7.58 1.96 13.03
CA TYR A 97 -6.14 1.74 12.91
C TYR A 97 -5.61 0.95 14.12
N GLY A 98 -4.90 -0.11 13.84
CA GLY A 98 -4.23 -0.94 14.82
C GLY A 98 -2.72 -0.90 14.66
N SER A 99 -2.00 -1.26 15.72
CA SER A 99 -0.54 -1.34 15.75
C SER A 99 -0.09 -2.70 16.27
N GLY A 100 1.14 -3.12 15.95
CA GLY A 100 1.72 -4.38 16.43
C GLY A 100 1.93 -4.42 17.95
N GLU A 101 1.96 -3.24 18.60
CA GLU A 101 2.03 -3.08 20.04
C GLU A 101 1.01 -2.03 20.49
N PRO A 102 0.49 -2.12 21.73
CA PRO A 102 -0.39 -1.08 22.27
C PRO A 102 0.30 0.29 22.25
N LYS A 103 -0.32 1.27 21.60
CA LYS A 103 0.19 2.63 21.45
C LYS A 103 0.06 3.47 22.72
N TYR A 104 -0.96 3.18 23.49
CA TYR A 104 -1.32 3.87 24.73
C TYR A 104 -1.45 2.88 25.87
N SER A 105 -1.45 3.40 27.10
CA SER A 105 -1.86 2.63 28.26
C SER A 105 -3.35 2.77 28.50
N LYS A 106 -3.98 1.73 29.06
CA LYS A 106 -5.38 1.83 29.47
C LYS A 106 -5.54 2.91 30.54
N GLY A 107 -6.51 3.81 30.32
CA GLY A 107 -6.74 4.98 31.16
C GLY A 107 -6.04 6.25 30.69
N ASP A 108 -5.16 6.18 29.70
CA ASP A 108 -4.57 7.38 29.10
C ASP A 108 -5.64 8.30 28.52
N VAL A 109 -5.44 9.60 28.68
CA VAL A 109 -6.28 10.63 28.06
C VAL A 109 -5.58 11.15 26.81
N VAL A 110 -6.23 11.02 25.68
CA VAL A 110 -5.71 11.41 24.36
C VAL A 110 -6.66 12.35 23.65
N GLU A 111 -6.15 13.21 22.80
CA GLU A 111 -6.97 14.04 21.94
C GLU A 111 -7.30 13.29 20.64
N ILE A 112 -8.58 13.19 20.33
CA ILE A 112 -9.07 12.65 19.05
C ILE A 112 -9.85 13.73 18.30
N LYS A 113 -9.99 13.56 16.99
CA LYS A 113 -10.83 14.41 16.15
C LYS A 113 -12.12 13.69 15.80
N VAL A 114 -13.25 14.32 16.02
CA VAL A 114 -14.59 13.77 15.81
C VAL A 114 -15.31 14.55 14.72
N ASN A 115 -16.12 13.86 13.92
CA ASN A 115 -17.00 14.50 12.94
C ASN A 115 -18.20 15.11 13.66
N PRO A 116 -18.43 16.44 13.59
CA PRO A 116 -19.54 17.09 14.25
C PRO A 116 -20.91 16.64 13.74
N ASN A 117 -21.00 16.11 12.53
CA ASN A 117 -22.24 15.60 11.95
C ASN A 117 -22.48 14.11 12.24
N ASP A 118 -21.45 13.37 12.62
CA ASP A 118 -21.52 11.95 12.99
C ASP A 118 -20.46 11.65 14.05
N ALA A 119 -20.85 11.75 15.31
CA ALA A 119 -19.96 11.52 16.45
C ALA A 119 -19.39 10.10 16.52
N THR A 120 -19.86 9.17 15.69
CA THR A 120 -19.28 7.82 15.59
C THR A 120 -18.07 7.75 14.66
N GLU A 121 -17.87 8.76 13.82
CA GLU A 121 -16.70 8.92 12.95
C GLU A 121 -15.64 9.77 13.65
N PHE A 122 -14.48 9.21 13.84
CA PHE A 122 -13.35 9.89 14.48
C PHE A 122 -12.01 9.37 13.95
N PHE A 123 -10.96 10.14 14.17
CA PHE A 123 -9.59 9.66 13.98
C PHE A 123 -8.66 10.18 15.09
N ASP A 124 -7.61 9.43 15.35
CA ASP A 124 -6.50 9.81 16.21
C ASP A 124 -5.43 10.54 15.39
N PRO A 125 -5.15 11.84 15.63
CA PRO A 125 -4.16 12.61 14.88
C PRO A 125 -2.75 12.03 14.93
N SER A 126 -2.46 11.18 15.91
CA SER A 126 -1.17 10.51 16.04
C SER A 126 -1.06 9.20 15.24
N ASP A 127 -2.14 8.77 14.57
CA ASP A 127 -2.10 7.62 13.67
C ASP A 127 -1.37 7.98 12.38
N ARG A 128 -0.41 7.12 12.02
CA ARG A 128 0.43 7.30 10.84
C ARG A 128 -0.12 6.54 9.63
N SER A 129 -1.39 6.79 9.33
CA SER A 129 -2.06 6.24 8.15
C SER A 129 -1.38 6.63 6.84
N ASP A 130 -0.72 7.80 6.82
CA ASP A 130 0.03 8.33 5.70
C ASP A 130 1.15 7.40 5.20
N ILE A 131 1.78 6.64 6.07
CA ILE A 131 2.83 5.68 5.68
C ILE A 131 2.26 4.61 4.75
N VAL A 132 1.07 4.11 5.02
CA VAL A 132 0.49 2.98 4.28
C VAL A 132 0.26 3.36 2.82
N TYR A 133 -0.45 4.47 2.56
CA TYR A 133 -0.73 4.87 1.18
C TYR A 133 0.51 5.39 0.46
N ASN A 134 1.45 6.06 1.16
CA ASN A 134 2.71 6.50 0.55
C ASN A 134 3.58 5.31 0.12
N VAL A 135 3.65 4.24 0.91
CA VAL A 135 4.36 3.01 0.54
C VAL A 135 3.70 2.35 -0.67
N LEU A 136 2.37 2.23 -0.70
CA LEU A 136 1.65 1.64 -1.83
C LEU A 136 1.91 2.42 -3.12
N ILE A 137 1.79 3.75 -3.09
CA ILE A 137 2.05 4.61 -4.25
C ILE A 137 3.52 4.49 -4.68
N GLY A 138 4.46 4.56 -3.73
CA GLY A 138 5.90 4.47 -4.00
C GLY A 138 6.29 3.15 -4.66
N VAL A 139 5.81 2.02 -4.15
CA VAL A 139 6.06 0.68 -4.75
C VAL A 139 5.45 0.59 -6.14
N GLY A 140 4.22 1.05 -6.33
CA GLY A 140 3.56 1.05 -7.64
C GLY A 140 4.32 1.89 -8.67
N MET A 141 4.73 3.10 -8.32
CA MET A 141 5.53 3.97 -9.18
C MET A 141 6.89 3.38 -9.52
N PHE A 142 7.55 2.74 -8.54
CA PHE A 142 8.85 2.08 -8.75
C PHE A 142 8.75 0.93 -9.76
N LEU A 143 7.69 0.10 -9.67
CA LEU A 143 7.44 -0.97 -10.65
C LEU A 143 7.23 -0.42 -12.06
N ILE A 144 6.44 0.65 -12.21
CA ILE A 144 6.20 1.31 -13.49
C ILE A 144 7.50 1.89 -14.06
N LEU A 145 8.33 2.53 -13.21
CA LEU A 145 9.61 3.10 -13.62
C LEU A 145 10.57 2.03 -14.19
N ILE A 146 10.67 0.88 -13.53
CA ILE A 146 11.48 -0.25 -14.03
C ILE A 146 11.06 -0.62 -15.46
N ILE A 147 9.76 -0.73 -15.73
CA ILE A 147 9.23 -1.08 -17.05
C ILE A 147 9.61 -0.01 -18.08
N VAL A 148 9.47 1.26 -17.74
CA VAL A 148 9.83 2.38 -18.63
C VAL A 148 11.33 2.32 -18.97
N VAL A 149 12.19 2.10 -17.98
CA VAL A 149 13.65 1.98 -18.19
C VAL A 149 13.99 0.80 -19.10
N VAL A 150 13.36 -0.35 -18.90
CA VAL A 150 13.58 -1.55 -19.74
C VAL A 150 13.13 -1.29 -21.18
N LEU A 151 11.94 -0.71 -21.38
CA LEU A 151 11.43 -0.36 -22.72
C LEU A 151 12.33 0.65 -23.42
N PHE A 152 12.81 1.65 -22.72
CA PHE A 152 13.73 2.64 -23.25
C PHE A 152 15.07 2.01 -23.66
N GLY A 153 15.61 1.12 -22.83
CA GLY A 153 16.82 0.35 -23.16
C GLY A 153 16.65 -0.49 -24.43
N VAL A 154 15.54 -1.22 -24.55
CA VAL A 154 15.22 -2.01 -25.75
C VAL A 154 15.09 -1.12 -26.98
N TYR A 155 14.47 0.04 -26.86
CA TYR A 155 14.35 1.02 -27.94
C TYR A 155 15.72 1.52 -28.42
N LEU A 156 16.62 1.91 -27.49
CA LEU A 156 17.98 2.37 -27.84
C LEU A 156 18.81 1.29 -28.54
N ILE A 157 18.72 0.03 -28.08
CA ILE A 157 19.40 -1.09 -28.73
C ILE A 157 18.88 -1.29 -30.16
N GLY A 158 17.57 -1.17 -30.35
CA GLY A 158 16.95 -1.24 -31.68
C GLY A 158 17.45 -0.15 -32.64
N GLN A 159 17.59 1.08 -32.15
CA GLN A 159 18.12 2.20 -32.94
C GLN A 159 19.60 1.98 -33.34
N ARG A 160 20.43 1.57 -32.39
CA ARG A 160 21.85 1.29 -32.68
C ARG A 160 22.02 0.17 -33.70
N LYS A 161 21.18 -0.86 -33.63
CA LYS A 161 21.25 -1.97 -34.61
C LYS A 161 20.92 -1.47 -36.00
N LYS A 162 19.92 -0.61 -36.16
CA LYS A 162 19.52 -0.01 -37.43
C LYS A 162 20.61 0.86 -38.02
N GLU A 163 21.26 1.72 -37.22
CA GLU A 163 22.38 2.56 -37.64
C GLU A 163 23.58 1.74 -38.13
N LEU A 164 23.85 0.58 -37.50
CA LEU A 164 24.91 -0.31 -37.93
C LEU A 164 24.60 -1.01 -39.26
N GLU A 165 23.37 -1.47 -39.47
CA GLU A 165 22.91 -2.06 -40.73
C GLU A 165 23.00 -1.05 -41.89
N ASP A 166 22.63 0.21 -41.65
CA ASP A 166 22.68 1.31 -42.65
C ASP A 166 24.11 1.74 -42.98
N ARG A 167 25.12 1.46 -42.13
CA ARG A 167 26.54 1.78 -42.43
C ARG A 167 27.25 0.68 -43.21
N PHE A 168 26.74 -0.53 -43.24
CA PHE A 168 27.36 -1.66 -43.91
C PHE A 168 26.65 -2.07 -45.21
N ASN A 169 25.58 -1.38 -45.62
CA ASN A 169 24.95 -1.44 -46.93
C ASN A 169 25.30 -0.21 -47.78
#